data_f50542ed6809e53bc2ead8b137e34d21
#
_entry.id   f50542ed6809e53bc2ead8b137e34d21
#
_cell.length_a   1.000
_cell.length_b   1.000
_cell.length_c   1.000
_cell.angle_alpha   90.00
_cell.angle_beta   90.00
_cell.angle_gamma   90.00
#
_symmetry.space_group_name_H-M   'P 1'
#
loop_
_entity.id
_entity.type
_entity.pdbx_description
1 polymer ?
#
loop_
_entity_poly.entity_id
_entity_poly.type
_entity_poly.pdbx_seq_one_letter_code
_entity_poly.pdbx_strand_id
1 'polypeptide(L)'
;MASTVLWTIMLIAFLTDLNVSAKNMIAMCCSALLMPVGMLFGKILKVDMFCKDNPFSSLSVVAALNQLMYLPIVLWTMYAVPDKMIMVYAIVVGAHFLPYYWIYFSPTYFYASIIIPIVSLMFGIYFSQIIVCVAFVAFDILICILLCLENKQAKKHLKAIANKE
;
A
#
# COMPACT_ATOMS: atom_id res chain seq x y z
N MET A 1 -2.03 0.26 -7.63
CA MET A 1 -1.99 1.41 -8.56
C MET A 1 -2.00 2.77 -7.84
N ALA A 2 -3.02 3.13 -7.03
CA ALA A 2 -3.00 4.41 -6.30
C ALA A 2 -1.75 4.55 -5.40
N SER A 3 -1.44 3.53 -4.62
CA SER A 3 -0.24 3.46 -3.79
C SER A 3 1.03 3.66 -4.61
N THR A 4 1.17 2.96 -5.74
CA THR A 4 2.34 3.06 -6.62
C THR A 4 2.58 4.49 -7.11
N VAL A 5 1.50 5.21 -7.49
CA VAL A 5 1.60 6.61 -7.91
C VAL A 5 2.11 7.48 -6.76
N LEU A 6 1.52 7.34 -5.58
CA LEU A 6 1.88 8.15 -4.41
C LEU A 6 3.30 7.86 -3.92
N TRP A 7 3.72 6.60 -3.86
CA TRP A 7 5.09 6.24 -3.52
C TRP A 7 6.11 6.71 -4.56
N THR A 8 5.72 6.77 -5.84
CA THR A 8 6.57 7.36 -6.89
C THR A 8 6.74 8.87 -6.68
N ILE A 9 5.66 9.58 -6.29
CA ILE A 9 5.74 11.01 -5.93
C ILE A 9 6.65 11.20 -4.72
N MET A 10 6.51 10.37 -3.69
CA MET A 10 7.41 10.40 -2.53
C MET A 10 8.87 10.16 -2.94
N LEU A 11 9.13 9.14 -3.77
CA LEU A 11 10.47 8.87 -4.26
C LEU A 11 11.07 10.08 -4.98
N ILE A 12 10.31 10.72 -5.87
CA ILE A 12 10.75 11.95 -6.55
C ILE A 12 11.09 13.03 -5.53
N ALA A 13 10.23 13.26 -4.52
CA ALA A 13 10.49 14.23 -3.47
C ALA A 13 11.77 13.92 -2.68
N PHE A 14 12.04 12.63 -2.40
CA PHE A 14 13.26 12.22 -1.70
C PHE A 14 14.54 12.34 -2.54
N LEU A 15 14.42 12.38 -3.86
CA LEU A 15 15.53 12.63 -4.79
C LEU A 15 15.89 14.12 -4.94
N THR A 16 15.03 15.04 -4.47
CA THR A 16 15.32 16.49 -4.50
C THR A 16 16.24 16.90 -3.35
N ASP A 17 16.78 18.11 -3.39
CA ASP A 17 17.63 18.69 -2.35
C ASP A 17 16.83 19.35 -1.21
N LEU A 18 15.54 19.03 -1.06
CA LEU A 18 14.71 19.50 0.04
C LEU A 18 15.23 18.98 1.39
N ASN A 19 14.97 19.75 2.44
CA ASN A 19 15.28 19.30 3.81
C ASN A 19 14.40 18.10 4.21
N VAL A 20 14.86 17.30 5.16
CA VAL A 20 14.18 16.06 5.59
C VAL A 20 12.76 16.34 6.07
N SER A 21 12.54 17.45 6.79
CA SER A 21 11.19 17.82 7.27
C SER A 21 10.22 18.07 6.13
N ALA A 22 10.64 18.76 5.05
CA ALA A 22 9.79 18.97 3.90
C ALA A 22 9.47 17.67 3.16
N LYS A 23 10.45 16.77 2.98
CA LYS A 23 10.26 15.43 2.40
C LYS A 23 9.25 14.61 3.20
N ASN A 24 9.39 14.60 4.52
CA ASN A 24 8.48 13.90 5.41
C ASN A 24 7.07 14.50 5.38
N MET A 25 6.94 15.82 5.28
CA MET A 25 5.65 16.49 5.12
C MET A 25 4.97 16.06 3.81
N ILE A 26 5.70 16.02 2.70
CA ILE A 26 5.18 15.53 1.41
C ILE A 26 4.69 14.08 1.54
N ALA A 27 5.45 13.21 2.22
CA ALA A 27 5.06 11.82 2.45
C ALA A 27 3.77 11.73 3.26
N MET A 28 3.59 12.55 4.29
CA MET A 28 2.35 12.62 5.07
C MET A 28 1.17 13.11 4.25
N CYS A 29 1.35 14.13 3.41
CA CYS A 29 0.31 14.60 2.48
C CYS A 29 -0.08 13.49 1.48
N CYS A 30 0.89 12.78 0.92
CA CYS A 30 0.63 11.63 0.05
C CYS A 30 -0.15 10.53 0.77
N SER A 31 0.17 10.26 2.04
CA SER A 31 -0.58 9.30 2.86
C SER A 31 -2.06 9.68 3.00
N ALA A 32 -2.36 10.95 3.27
CA ALA A 32 -3.73 11.44 3.36
C ALA A 32 -4.49 11.34 2.02
N LEU A 33 -3.78 11.48 0.90
CA LEU A 33 -4.37 11.39 -0.44
C LEU A 33 -4.62 9.94 -0.90
N LEU A 34 -4.14 8.92 -0.19
CA LEU A 34 -4.27 7.52 -0.61
C LEU A 34 -5.72 7.10 -0.81
N MET A 35 -6.61 7.45 0.12
CA MET A 35 -8.05 7.15 0.04
C MET A 35 -8.73 7.88 -1.15
N PRO A 36 -8.64 9.22 -1.28
CA PRO A 36 -9.24 9.93 -2.41
C PRO A 36 -8.73 9.44 -3.77
N VAL A 37 -7.43 9.21 -3.89
CA VAL A 37 -6.82 8.70 -5.13
C VAL A 37 -7.28 7.27 -5.39
N GLY A 38 -7.38 6.42 -4.37
CA GLY A 38 -7.93 5.07 -4.48
C GLY A 38 -9.37 5.07 -4.99
N MET A 39 -10.23 5.95 -4.46
CA MET A 39 -11.61 6.12 -4.93
C MET A 39 -11.68 6.59 -6.39
N LEU A 40 -10.78 7.50 -6.80
CA LEU A 40 -10.68 7.96 -8.18
C LEU A 40 -10.35 6.79 -9.13
N PHE A 41 -9.34 5.98 -8.78
CA PHE A 41 -9.00 4.78 -9.55
C PHE A 41 -10.15 3.78 -9.59
N GLY A 42 -10.88 3.59 -8.48
CA GLY A 42 -12.07 2.76 -8.43
C GLY A 42 -13.13 3.19 -9.45
N LYS A 43 -13.42 4.50 -9.53
CA LYS A 43 -14.35 5.07 -10.52
C LYS A 43 -13.85 4.88 -11.96
N ILE A 44 -12.57 5.13 -12.25
CA ILE A 44 -11.97 4.95 -13.57
C ILE A 44 -12.07 3.48 -14.01
N LEU A 45 -11.81 2.55 -13.12
CA LEU A 45 -11.86 1.11 -13.37
C LEU A 45 -13.28 0.53 -13.31
N LYS A 46 -14.29 1.36 -13.04
CA LYS A 46 -15.71 0.96 -12.88
C LYS A 46 -15.88 -0.13 -11.81
N VAL A 47 -15.12 -0.05 -10.72
CA VAL A 47 -15.23 -0.93 -9.56
C VAL A 47 -16.07 -0.23 -8.50
N ASP A 48 -17.17 -0.85 -8.09
CA ASP A 48 -17.96 -0.36 -6.97
C ASP A 48 -17.30 -0.78 -5.65
N MET A 49 -16.60 0.18 -5.03
CA MET A 49 -15.90 -0.04 -3.75
C MET A 49 -16.86 -0.10 -2.56
N PHE A 50 -18.10 0.35 -2.71
CA PHE A 50 -19.11 0.45 -1.65
C PHE A 50 -20.35 -0.42 -1.94
N CYS A 51 -20.18 -1.49 -2.71
CA CYS A 51 -21.26 -2.41 -3.06
C CYS A 51 -21.94 -2.95 -1.78
N LYS A 52 -23.22 -2.64 -1.62
CA LYS A 52 -24.01 -3.04 -0.43
C LYS A 52 -24.28 -4.54 -0.37
N ASP A 53 -24.29 -5.19 -1.52
CA ASP A 53 -24.56 -6.63 -1.64
C ASP A 53 -23.33 -7.49 -1.31
N ASN A 54 -22.15 -6.85 -1.17
CA ASN A 54 -20.92 -7.55 -0.79
C ASN A 54 -20.60 -7.31 0.70
N PRO A 55 -20.71 -8.33 1.56
CA PRO A 55 -20.45 -8.21 3.01
C PRO A 55 -18.99 -7.81 3.31
N PHE A 56 -18.06 -8.09 2.41
CA PHE A 56 -16.65 -7.72 2.56
C PHE A 56 -16.35 -6.27 2.18
N SER A 57 -17.28 -5.55 1.56
CA SER A 57 -17.10 -4.15 1.16
C SER A 57 -16.87 -3.25 2.37
N SER A 58 -17.72 -3.35 3.39
CA SER A 58 -17.57 -2.60 4.64
C SER A 58 -16.28 -2.97 5.39
N LEU A 59 -15.92 -4.26 5.41
CA LEU A 59 -14.70 -4.74 6.04
C LEU A 59 -13.45 -4.19 5.34
N SER A 60 -13.47 -4.08 4.00
CA SER A 60 -12.38 -3.46 3.24
C SER A 60 -12.16 -2.00 3.61
N VAL A 61 -13.25 -1.25 3.81
CA VAL A 61 -13.19 0.16 4.24
C VAL A 61 -12.65 0.25 5.68
N VAL A 62 -13.13 -0.59 6.59
CA VAL A 62 -12.63 -0.63 7.98
C VAL A 62 -11.15 -0.99 8.00
N ALA A 63 -10.73 -1.98 7.20
CA ALA A 63 -9.32 -2.33 7.08
C ALA A 63 -8.47 -1.16 6.56
N ALA A 64 -8.98 -0.40 5.57
CA ALA A 64 -8.29 0.80 5.08
C ALA A 64 -8.19 1.89 6.14
N LEU A 65 -9.27 2.13 6.91
CA LEU A 65 -9.29 3.11 8.00
C LEU A 65 -8.39 2.71 9.18
N ASN A 66 -8.20 1.40 9.40
CA ASN A 66 -7.30 0.91 10.45
C ASN A 66 -5.86 1.44 10.28
N GLN A 67 -5.41 1.70 9.06
CA GLN A 67 -4.11 2.31 8.81
C GLN A 67 -3.97 3.67 9.50
N LEU A 68 -5.05 4.45 9.60
CA LEU A 68 -5.05 5.76 10.24
C LEU A 68 -4.72 5.68 11.73
N MET A 69 -5.05 4.56 12.39
CA MET A 69 -4.75 4.33 13.80
C MET A 69 -3.24 4.21 14.07
N TYR A 70 -2.44 3.89 13.06
CA TYR A 70 -0.99 3.79 13.16
C TYR A 70 -0.27 5.08 12.75
N LEU A 71 -0.96 6.05 12.14
CA LEU A 71 -0.36 7.34 11.76
C LEU A 71 0.26 8.12 12.94
N PRO A 72 -0.28 8.08 14.18
CA PRO A 72 0.38 8.71 15.33
C PRO A 72 1.81 8.24 15.55
N ILE A 73 2.11 6.96 15.27
CA ILE A 73 3.47 6.41 15.37
C ILE A 73 4.38 7.05 14.31
N VAL A 74 3.88 7.18 13.09
CA VAL A 74 4.61 7.81 11.97
C VAL A 74 4.85 9.30 12.26
N LEU A 75 3.84 9.99 12.78
CA LEU A 75 3.94 11.40 13.19
C LEU A 75 4.98 11.57 14.31
N TRP A 76 4.93 10.71 15.33
CA TRP A 76 5.93 10.74 16.38
C TRP A 76 7.35 10.55 15.81
N THR A 77 7.54 9.59 14.91
CA THR A 77 8.84 9.34 14.28
C THR A 77 9.29 10.54 13.45
N MET A 78 8.38 11.23 12.78
CA MET A 78 8.68 12.43 11.99
C MET A 78 9.32 13.53 12.84
N TYR A 79 8.93 13.65 14.12
CA TYR A 79 9.48 14.66 15.04
C TYR A 79 10.68 14.13 15.86
N ALA A 80 10.61 12.88 16.32
CA ALA A 80 11.63 12.32 17.19
C ALA A 80 12.87 11.83 16.42
N VAL A 81 12.68 11.20 15.27
CA VAL A 81 13.76 10.63 14.43
C VAL A 81 13.41 10.81 12.95
N PRO A 82 13.48 12.05 12.42
CA PRO A 82 13.01 12.37 11.06
C PRO A 82 13.60 11.48 9.95
N ASP A 83 14.86 11.08 10.11
CA ASP A 83 15.56 10.21 9.15
C ASP A 83 15.03 8.78 9.10
N LYS A 84 14.21 8.36 10.04
CA LYS A 84 13.61 7.02 10.08
C LYS A 84 12.10 7.02 9.77
N MET A 85 11.51 8.19 9.53
CA MET A 85 10.08 8.32 9.34
C MET A 85 9.59 7.48 8.16
N ILE A 86 10.24 7.53 7.00
CA ILE A 86 9.80 6.80 5.81
C ILE A 86 9.93 5.28 5.99
N MET A 87 10.93 4.82 6.76
CA MET A 87 11.07 3.41 7.13
C MET A 87 9.86 2.95 7.97
N VAL A 88 9.52 3.70 9.01
CA VAL A 88 8.37 3.37 9.89
C VAL A 88 7.07 3.42 9.10
N TYR A 89 6.91 4.41 8.23
CA TYR A 89 5.74 4.51 7.37
C TYR A 89 5.62 3.31 6.42
N ALA A 90 6.71 2.89 5.78
CA ALA A 90 6.73 1.71 4.92
C ALA A 90 6.39 0.42 5.69
N ILE A 91 6.86 0.26 6.93
CA ILE A 91 6.51 -0.86 7.81
C ILE A 91 5.00 -0.87 8.09
N VAL A 92 4.43 0.27 8.47
CA VAL A 92 2.99 0.40 8.76
C VAL A 92 2.15 0.06 7.54
N VAL A 93 2.51 0.60 6.36
CA VAL A 93 1.78 0.33 5.12
C VAL A 93 1.92 -1.15 4.70
N GLY A 94 3.10 -1.74 4.86
CA GLY A 94 3.31 -3.15 4.57
C GLY A 94 2.48 -4.07 5.47
N ALA A 95 2.52 -3.84 6.79
CA ALA A 95 1.75 -4.62 7.76
C ALA A 95 0.23 -4.52 7.52
N HIS A 96 -0.24 -3.37 7.00
CA HIS A 96 -1.63 -3.13 6.67
C HIS A 96 -2.18 -4.06 5.57
N PHE A 97 -1.34 -4.73 4.78
CA PHE A 97 -1.80 -5.69 3.77
C PHE A 97 -2.37 -6.98 4.36
N LEU A 98 -2.10 -7.30 5.63
CA LEU A 98 -2.54 -8.57 6.24
C LEU A 98 -4.07 -8.75 6.26
N PRO A 99 -4.91 -7.76 6.64
CA PRO A 99 -6.36 -7.88 6.57
C PRO A 99 -6.87 -8.18 5.15
N TYR A 100 -6.22 -7.66 4.12
CA TYR A 100 -6.64 -7.88 2.74
C TYR A 100 -6.42 -9.32 2.26
N TYR A 101 -5.50 -10.07 2.87
CA TYR A 101 -5.40 -11.52 2.63
C TYR A 101 -6.74 -12.22 2.93
N TRP A 102 -7.36 -11.94 4.06
CA TRP A 102 -8.64 -12.54 4.46
C TRP A 102 -9.82 -12.00 3.62
N ILE A 103 -9.80 -10.73 3.26
CA ILE A 103 -10.89 -10.09 2.51
C ILE A 103 -10.93 -10.59 1.06
N TYR A 104 -9.76 -10.73 0.43
CA TYR A 104 -9.64 -11.07 -1.00
C TYR A 104 -9.16 -12.50 -1.25
N PHE A 105 -8.86 -13.27 -0.20
CA PHE A 105 -8.30 -14.61 -0.29
C PHE A 105 -7.07 -14.68 -1.21
N SER A 106 -6.24 -13.64 -1.18
CA SER A 106 -5.09 -13.47 -2.06
C SER A 106 -3.79 -13.74 -1.31
N PRO A 107 -3.05 -14.81 -1.62
CA PRO A 107 -1.76 -15.11 -1.00
C PRO A 107 -0.73 -14.00 -1.23
N THR A 108 -0.85 -13.21 -2.32
CA THR A 108 0.01 -12.06 -2.56
C THR A 108 -0.02 -11.07 -1.40
N TYR A 109 -1.20 -10.76 -0.85
CA TYR A 109 -1.30 -9.86 0.30
C TYR A 109 -0.68 -10.44 1.58
N PHE A 110 -0.80 -11.75 1.78
CA PHE A 110 -0.17 -12.42 2.92
C PHE A 110 1.36 -12.28 2.89
N TYR A 111 1.99 -12.66 1.78
CA TYR A 111 3.45 -12.55 1.66
C TYR A 111 3.91 -11.09 1.69
N ALA A 112 3.20 -10.19 1.05
CA ALA A 112 3.51 -8.76 1.07
C ALA A 112 3.50 -8.19 2.50
N SER A 113 2.52 -8.58 3.33
CA SER A 113 2.40 -8.09 4.71
C SER A 113 3.56 -8.50 5.63
N ILE A 114 4.30 -9.55 5.27
CA ILE A 114 5.47 -10.02 6.02
C ILE A 114 6.76 -9.46 5.42
N ILE A 115 6.91 -9.58 4.09
CA ILE A 115 8.16 -9.25 3.41
C ILE A 115 8.43 -7.75 3.43
N ILE A 116 7.42 -6.93 3.14
CA ILE A 116 7.60 -5.48 3.05
C ILE A 116 8.05 -4.86 4.37
N PRO A 117 7.43 -5.14 5.53
CA PRO A 117 7.89 -4.60 6.80
C PRO A 117 9.32 -5.01 7.15
N ILE A 118 9.68 -6.28 6.92
CA ILE A 118 11.02 -6.79 7.23
C ILE A 118 12.07 -6.11 6.34
N VAL A 119 11.83 -6.05 5.03
CA VAL A 119 12.77 -5.43 4.09
C VAL A 119 12.86 -3.93 4.34
N SER A 120 11.74 -3.26 4.62
CA SER A 120 11.73 -1.82 4.94
C SER A 120 12.51 -1.52 6.21
N LEU A 121 12.41 -2.37 7.23
CA LEU A 121 13.18 -2.26 8.47
C LEU A 121 14.68 -2.40 8.17
N MET A 122 15.07 -3.46 7.45
CA MET A 122 16.48 -3.70 7.11
C MET A 122 17.05 -2.55 6.28
N PHE A 123 16.32 -2.12 5.24
CA PHE A 123 16.82 -1.05 4.38
C PHE A 123 16.83 0.30 5.09
N GLY A 124 15.88 0.57 5.97
CA GLY A 124 15.86 1.81 6.75
C GLY A 124 16.91 1.87 7.87
N ILE A 125 17.40 0.71 8.36
CA ILE A 125 18.51 0.67 9.33
C ILE A 125 19.85 0.83 8.62
N TYR A 126 20.11 0.06 7.58
CA TYR A 126 21.42 -0.06 6.95
C TYR A 126 21.65 0.88 5.76
N PHE A 127 20.59 1.40 5.16
CA PHE A 127 20.66 2.23 3.96
C PHE A 127 19.94 3.56 4.12
N SER A 128 19.85 4.31 3.03
CA SER A 128 19.18 5.62 2.99
C SER A 128 17.66 5.51 2.81
N GLN A 129 16.95 6.58 3.16
CA GLN A 129 15.50 6.73 2.94
C GLN A 129 15.11 6.54 1.46
N ILE A 130 15.97 6.96 0.53
CA ILE A 130 15.75 6.80 -0.92
C ILE A 130 15.64 5.31 -1.29
N ILE A 131 16.51 4.46 -0.74
CA ILE A 131 16.49 3.01 -1.00
C ILE A 131 15.20 2.39 -0.48
N VAL A 132 14.69 2.84 0.67
CA VAL A 132 13.39 2.38 1.19
C VAL A 132 12.27 2.75 0.20
N CYS A 133 12.25 3.99 -0.32
CA CYS A 133 11.26 4.41 -1.30
C CYS A 133 11.34 3.60 -2.61
N VAL A 134 12.55 3.39 -3.13
CA VAL A 134 12.78 2.58 -4.35
C VAL A 134 12.28 1.15 -4.15
N ALA A 135 12.65 0.52 -3.03
CA ALA A 135 12.21 -0.83 -2.71
C ALA A 135 10.68 -0.92 -2.60
N PHE A 136 10.06 0.07 -1.95
CA PHE A 136 8.60 0.08 -1.79
C PHE A 136 7.88 0.23 -3.13
N VAL A 137 8.36 1.12 -4.02
CA VAL A 137 7.82 1.26 -5.38
C VAL A 137 7.96 -0.05 -6.16
N ALA A 138 9.11 -0.72 -6.07
CA ALA A 138 9.33 -2.00 -6.72
C ALA A 138 8.38 -3.09 -6.19
N PHE A 139 8.18 -3.16 -4.87
CA PHE A 139 7.20 -4.06 -4.26
C PHE A 139 5.77 -3.76 -4.69
N ASP A 140 5.36 -2.50 -4.73
CA ASP A 140 4.02 -2.11 -5.19
C ASP A 140 3.74 -2.52 -6.64
N ILE A 141 4.73 -2.35 -7.52
CA ILE A 141 4.65 -2.79 -8.92
C ILE A 141 4.51 -4.33 -8.97
N LEU A 142 5.34 -5.05 -8.21
CA LEU A 142 5.30 -6.51 -8.15
C LEU A 142 3.92 -7.00 -7.64
N ILE A 143 3.40 -6.42 -6.56
CA ILE A 143 2.08 -6.73 -6.03
C ILE A 143 1.00 -6.48 -7.09
N CYS A 144 1.04 -5.36 -7.80
CA CYS A 144 0.09 -5.07 -8.87
C CYS A 144 0.12 -6.14 -9.97
N ILE A 145 1.29 -6.60 -10.38
CA ILE A 145 1.45 -7.67 -11.38
C ILE A 145 0.87 -8.98 -10.85
N LEU A 146 1.25 -9.40 -9.64
CA LEU A 146 0.80 -10.64 -9.03
C LEU A 146 -0.73 -10.67 -8.84
N LEU A 147 -1.33 -9.59 -8.35
CA LEU A 147 -2.78 -9.46 -8.22
C LEU A 147 -3.50 -9.50 -9.56
N CYS A 148 -2.92 -8.92 -10.62
CA CYS A 148 -3.48 -9.04 -11.97
C CYS A 148 -3.46 -10.50 -12.47
N LEU A 149 -2.39 -11.25 -12.18
CA LEU A 149 -2.27 -12.65 -12.55
C LEU A 149 -3.26 -13.53 -11.77
N GLU A 150 -3.37 -13.33 -10.44
CA GLU A 150 -4.36 -14.03 -9.60
C GLU A 150 -5.79 -13.79 -10.10
N ASN A 151 -6.13 -12.54 -10.41
CA ASN A 151 -7.47 -12.20 -10.90
C ASN A 151 -7.78 -12.82 -12.27
N LYS A 152 -6.79 -12.90 -13.16
CA LYS A 152 -6.93 -13.62 -14.44
C LYS A 152 -7.16 -15.12 -14.25
N GLN A 153 -6.45 -15.75 -13.31
CA GLN A 153 -6.61 -17.17 -12.99
C GLN A 153 -7.99 -17.45 -12.40
N ALA A 154 -8.44 -16.64 -11.43
CA ALA A 154 -9.76 -16.76 -10.83
C ALA A 154 -10.88 -16.65 -11.88
N LYS A 155 -10.79 -15.67 -12.80
CA LYS A 155 -11.75 -15.53 -13.90
C LYS A 155 -11.77 -16.72 -14.85
N LYS A 156 -10.62 -17.33 -15.15
CA LYS A 156 -10.55 -18.54 -15.98
C LYS A 156 -11.22 -19.72 -15.29
N HIS A 157 -11.00 -19.87 -13.99
CA HIS A 157 -11.59 -20.96 -13.21
C HIS A 157 -13.11 -20.87 -13.14
N LEU A 158 -13.65 -19.67 -12.90
CA LEU A 158 -15.08 -19.41 -12.89
C LEU A 158 -15.74 -19.71 -14.25
N LYS A 159 -15.10 -19.30 -15.36
CA LYS A 159 -15.60 -19.62 -16.71
C LYS A 159 -15.59 -21.13 -16.99
N ALA A 160 -14.58 -21.87 -16.51
CA ALA A 160 -14.49 -23.31 -16.69
C ALA A 160 -15.58 -24.07 -15.91
N ILE A 161 -16.03 -23.55 -14.76
CA ILE A 161 -17.13 -24.10 -13.98
C ILE A 161 -18.46 -23.82 -14.71
N ALA A 162 -18.71 -22.58 -15.10
CA ALA A 162 -19.94 -22.18 -15.78
C ALA A 162 -20.18 -22.87 -17.15
N ASN A 163 -19.12 -23.39 -17.78
CA ASN A 163 -19.27 -24.15 -19.04
C ASN A 163 -19.52 -25.66 -18.80
N LYS A 164 -19.55 -26.11 -17.54
CA LYS A 164 -19.82 -27.53 -17.18
C LYS A 164 -21.25 -27.75 -16.67
N GLU A 165 -21.97 -26.69 -16.38
CA GLU A 165 -23.42 -26.65 -16.07
C GLU A 165 -24.23 -26.44 -17.35
#